data_7675ae867e432902048bfa401791bf24
#
_entry.id   7675ae867e432902048bfa401791bf24
#
_cell.length_a   1.000
_cell.length_b   1.000
_cell.length_c   1.000
_cell.angle_alpha   90.00
_cell.angle_beta   90.00
_cell.angle_gamma   90.00
#
_symmetry.space_group_name_H-M   'P 1'
#
loop_
_entity.id
_entity.type
_entity.pdbx_description
1 polymer ?
#
loop_
_entity_poly.entity_id
_entity_poly.type
_entity_poly.pdbx_seq_one_letter_code
_entity_poly.pdbx_strand_id
1 'polypeptide(L)'
;MKKNLKRTIVGALLAVIAVGGFGLWILFGSKTSNPHNYKTIGDIPEPWGYERISGDDAGYAKFLRSLPLKVRGSKVQLYTGGDSRLQSLCYAVVDLPLLSNAEQCADVCMRLRAEYLYSTGQYRRIRFQDVNGKTMHYGGGASRKAFERYLRNVYGVASTFSLSRELEQRRLKDMQPGDVFVYPARNGKRYGHAVMVVDVAVSKSGKKAFLLAEGNTPARDIHVMRNFMNPLRSPWFMLDEDADNLILSVFHYKATELRHF
;
A
#
# COMPACT_ATOMS: atom_id res chain seq x y z
N MET A 1 -53.46 -15.44 -17.07
CA MET A 1 -52.32 -14.62 -17.53
C MET A 1 -51.74 -13.65 -16.51
N LYS A 2 -52.52 -12.76 -15.87
CA LYS A 2 -51.98 -11.76 -14.89
C LYS A 2 -51.23 -12.33 -13.66
N LYS A 3 -51.58 -13.54 -13.17
CA LYS A 3 -50.97 -14.18 -11.98
C LYS A 3 -49.57 -14.73 -12.27
N ASN A 4 -49.33 -15.23 -13.49
CA ASN A 4 -48.01 -15.74 -13.90
C ASN A 4 -47.02 -14.57 -14.18
N LEU A 5 -47.49 -13.47 -14.79
CA LEU A 5 -46.68 -12.29 -15.06
C LEU A 5 -46.16 -11.65 -13.74
N LYS A 6 -47.02 -11.57 -12.70
CA LYS A 6 -46.57 -11.06 -11.38
C LYS A 6 -45.51 -11.97 -10.74
N ARG A 7 -45.61 -13.28 -10.85
CA ARG A 7 -44.62 -14.24 -10.33
C ARG A 7 -43.28 -14.12 -11.08
N THR A 8 -43.34 -13.95 -12.39
CA THR A 8 -42.12 -13.75 -13.22
C THR A 8 -41.43 -12.44 -12.88
N ILE A 9 -42.16 -11.34 -12.70
CA ILE A 9 -41.59 -10.03 -12.32
C ILE A 9 -40.96 -10.09 -10.92
N VAL A 10 -41.64 -10.68 -9.95
CA VAL A 10 -41.10 -10.85 -8.58
C VAL A 10 -39.86 -11.74 -8.58
N GLY A 11 -39.84 -12.81 -9.35
CA GLY A 11 -38.66 -13.68 -9.48
C GLY A 11 -37.48 -12.95 -10.12
N ALA A 12 -37.70 -12.17 -11.16
CA ALA A 12 -36.66 -11.36 -11.79
C ALA A 12 -36.11 -10.28 -10.85
N LEU A 13 -36.97 -9.60 -10.07
CA LEU A 13 -36.56 -8.61 -9.09
C LEU A 13 -35.73 -9.22 -7.96
N LEU A 14 -36.11 -10.38 -7.45
CA LEU A 14 -35.35 -11.11 -6.43
C LEU A 14 -34.00 -11.59 -6.96
N ALA A 15 -33.93 -12.02 -8.20
CA ALA A 15 -32.65 -12.39 -8.85
C ALA A 15 -31.71 -11.18 -9.01
N VAL A 16 -32.21 -10.01 -9.39
CA VAL A 16 -31.43 -8.77 -9.49
C VAL A 16 -30.94 -8.33 -8.11
N ILE A 17 -31.79 -8.41 -7.08
CA ILE A 17 -31.38 -8.09 -5.69
C ILE A 17 -30.34 -9.09 -5.17
N ALA A 18 -30.49 -10.37 -5.46
CA ALA A 18 -29.51 -11.39 -5.06
C ALA A 18 -28.16 -11.22 -5.77
N VAL A 19 -28.16 -10.93 -7.06
CA VAL A 19 -26.93 -10.66 -7.83
C VAL A 19 -26.28 -9.36 -7.36
N GLY A 20 -27.05 -8.30 -7.14
CA GLY A 20 -26.57 -7.04 -6.60
C GLY A 20 -26.03 -7.16 -5.18
N GLY A 21 -26.75 -7.88 -4.31
CA GLY A 21 -26.32 -8.16 -2.93
C GLY A 21 -25.07 -9.04 -2.87
N PHE A 22 -24.97 -10.05 -3.75
CA PHE A 22 -23.78 -10.89 -3.87
C PHE A 22 -22.57 -10.10 -4.41
N GLY A 23 -22.79 -9.23 -5.40
CA GLY A 23 -21.75 -8.33 -5.89
C GLY A 23 -21.24 -7.36 -4.81
N LEU A 24 -22.14 -6.76 -4.03
CA LEU A 24 -21.78 -5.92 -2.88
C LEU A 24 -21.08 -6.73 -1.79
N TRP A 25 -21.49 -7.96 -1.52
CA TRP A 25 -20.82 -8.83 -0.56
C TRP A 25 -19.41 -9.22 -1.03
N ILE A 26 -19.20 -9.49 -2.33
CA ILE A 26 -17.86 -9.72 -2.90
C ILE A 26 -16.98 -8.49 -2.75
N LEU A 27 -17.52 -7.29 -2.94
CA LEU A 27 -16.76 -6.04 -2.87
C LEU A 27 -16.52 -5.57 -1.44
N PHE A 28 -17.53 -5.63 -0.57
CA PHE A 28 -17.53 -5.00 0.75
C PHE A 28 -17.72 -5.97 1.93
N GLY A 29 -17.98 -7.24 1.66
CA GLY A 29 -18.09 -8.25 2.70
C GLY A 29 -16.82 -8.33 3.55
N SER A 30 -16.99 -8.67 4.84
CA SER A 30 -15.87 -8.89 5.77
C SER A 30 -14.99 -10.02 5.24
N LYS A 31 -13.91 -9.67 4.54
CA LYS A 31 -12.94 -10.64 4.03
C LYS A 31 -11.85 -10.85 5.06
N THR A 32 -11.58 -12.10 5.37
CA THR A 32 -10.48 -12.49 6.25
C THR A 32 -9.17 -11.94 5.69
N SER A 33 -8.39 -11.25 6.52
CA SER A 33 -7.03 -10.84 6.18
C SER A 33 -6.11 -12.05 6.13
N ASN A 34 -5.08 -12.00 5.29
CA ASN A 34 -4.10 -13.06 5.08
C ASN A 34 -4.76 -14.45 4.95
N PRO A 35 -5.66 -14.67 3.97
CA PRO A 35 -6.53 -15.84 3.91
C PRO A 35 -5.77 -17.17 3.84
N HIS A 36 -4.55 -17.16 3.33
CA HIS A 36 -3.69 -18.34 3.17
C HIS A 36 -2.59 -18.44 4.24
N ASN A 37 -2.58 -17.54 5.24
CA ASN A 37 -1.61 -17.49 6.32
C ASN A 37 -0.15 -17.39 5.85
N TYR A 38 0.09 -16.57 4.82
CA TYR A 38 1.43 -16.27 4.33
C TYR A 38 2.29 -15.69 5.45
N LYS A 39 3.58 -16.02 5.45
CA LYS A 39 4.53 -15.57 6.48
C LYS A 39 5.16 -14.23 6.14
N THR A 40 5.37 -13.98 4.84
CA THR A 40 5.97 -12.75 4.33
C THR A 40 5.20 -12.23 3.12
N ILE A 41 5.46 -10.98 2.71
CA ILE A 41 4.90 -10.44 1.47
C ILE A 41 5.33 -11.30 0.27
N GLY A 42 6.56 -11.80 0.26
CA GLY A 42 7.09 -12.64 -0.81
C GLY A 42 6.39 -13.99 -0.96
N ASP A 43 5.68 -14.47 0.06
CA ASP A 43 4.90 -15.72 -0.04
C ASP A 43 3.55 -15.54 -0.76
N ILE A 44 3.09 -14.29 -0.98
CA ILE A 44 1.87 -14.02 -1.75
C ILE A 44 2.16 -14.35 -3.22
N PRO A 45 1.56 -15.39 -3.82
CA PRO A 45 1.93 -15.82 -5.16
C PRO A 45 1.65 -14.74 -6.21
N GLU A 46 2.49 -14.70 -7.25
CA GLU A 46 2.28 -13.86 -8.43
C GLU A 46 1.01 -14.28 -9.17
N PRO A 47 0.41 -13.35 -9.94
CA PRO A 47 -0.64 -13.75 -10.89
C PRO A 47 -0.09 -14.77 -11.89
N TRP A 48 -0.93 -15.71 -12.27
CA TRP A 48 -0.53 -16.74 -13.23
C TRP A 48 0.06 -16.13 -14.51
N GLY A 49 1.24 -16.63 -14.92
CA GLY A 49 1.97 -16.14 -16.09
C GLY A 49 2.81 -14.88 -15.86
N TYR A 50 3.00 -14.48 -14.60
CA TYR A 50 3.87 -13.36 -14.20
C TYR A 50 5.06 -13.87 -13.41
N GLU A 51 6.19 -13.18 -13.51
CA GLU A 51 7.42 -13.42 -12.76
C GLU A 51 7.89 -12.15 -12.06
N ARG A 52 8.34 -12.24 -10.82
CA ARG A 52 8.84 -11.11 -10.04
C ARG A 52 10.08 -10.49 -10.66
N ILE A 53 10.16 -9.16 -10.63
CA ILE A 53 11.37 -8.43 -10.99
C ILE A 53 12.10 -7.93 -9.75
N SER A 54 13.42 -7.80 -9.85
CA SER A 54 14.24 -7.23 -8.77
C SER A 54 14.35 -5.71 -8.79
N GLY A 55 14.13 -5.10 -9.95
CA GLY A 55 14.32 -3.66 -10.14
C GLY A 55 15.79 -3.24 -10.01
N ASP A 56 16.02 -1.91 -9.92
CA ASP A 56 17.37 -1.32 -9.84
C ASP A 56 18.03 -1.56 -8.47
N ASP A 57 17.23 -1.68 -7.39
CA ASP A 57 17.70 -2.01 -6.03
C ASP A 57 17.16 -3.38 -5.61
N ALA A 58 17.83 -4.45 -6.10
CA ALA A 58 17.46 -5.83 -5.78
C ALA A 58 17.48 -6.12 -4.27
N GLY A 59 18.34 -5.46 -3.51
CA GLY A 59 18.39 -5.57 -2.05
C GLY A 59 17.14 -5.02 -1.41
N TYR A 60 16.66 -3.85 -1.87
CA TYR A 60 15.44 -3.26 -1.36
C TYR A 60 14.20 -4.07 -1.74
N ALA A 61 14.11 -4.56 -2.97
CA ALA A 61 13.04 -5.46 -3.39
C ALA A 61 12.98 -6.73 -2.51
N LYS A 62 14.15 -7.35 -2.24
CA LYS A 62 14.25 -8.50 -1.34
C LYS A 62 13.81 -8.15 0.09
N PHE A 63 14.21 -7.00 0.61
CA PHE A 63 13.78 -6.52 1.93
C PHE A 63 12.27 -6.36 2.01
N LEU A 64 11.64 -5.68 1.05
CA LEU A 64 10.19 -5.47 1.03
C LEU A 64 9.42 -6.80 0.99
N ARG A 65 9.88 -7.77 0.19
CA ARG A 65 9.30 -9.12 0.15
C ARG A 65 9.49 -9.91 1.44
N SER A 66 10.56 -9.65 2.19
CA SER A 66 10.82 -10.32 3.47
C SER A 66 10.02 -9.76 4.65
N LEU A 67 9.27 -8.68 4.47
CA LEU A 67 8.44 -8.11 5.52
C LEU A 67 7.47 -9.16 6.05
N PRO A 68 7.47 -9.42 7.37
CA PRO A 68 6.63 -10.46 7.97
C PRO A 68 5.16 -10.04 7.96
N LEU A 69 4.28 -11.01 7.84
CA LEU A 69 2.83 -10.83 7.88
C LEU A 69 2.25 -11.45 9.16
N LYS A 70 1.32 -10.74 9.80
CA LYS A 70 0.55 -11.28 10.92
C LYS A 70 -0.32 -12.45 10.45
N VAL A 71 -0.65 -13.34 11.37
CA VAL A 71 -1.45 -14.55 11.10
C VAL A 71 -2.81 -14.23 10.47
N ARG A 72 -3.39 -15.27 9.84
CA ARG A 72 -4.73 -15.19 9.24
C ARG A 72 -5.75 -14.60 10.21
N GLY A 73 -6.56 -13.67 9.72
CA GLY A 73 -7.64 -13.02 10.46
C GLY A 73 -7.19 -11.87 11.36
N SER A 74 -5.88 -11.54 11.39
CA SER A 74 -5.40 -10.38 12.13
C SER A 74 -6.04 -9.11 11.60
N LYS A 75 -6.54 -8.28 12.52
CA LYS A 75 -7.14 -6.99 12.19
C LYS A 75 -6.09 -5.89 12.15
N VAL A 76 -6.32 -4.88 11.30
CA VAL A 76 -5.56 -3.63 11.31
C VAL A 76 -5.92 -2.87 12.58
N GLN A 77 -4.93 -2.64 13.45
CA GLN A 77 -5.08 -1.90 14.71
C GLN A 77 -4.68 -0.44 14.54
N LEU A 78 -5.36 0.45 15.24
CA LEU A 78 -4.91 1.82 15.40
C LEU A 78 -3.75 1.88 16.40
N TYR A 79 -2.83 2.83 16.22
CA TYR A 79 -1.75 3.06 17.19
C TYR A 79 -2.28 3.35 18.60
N THR A 80 -3.39 4.04 18.71
CA THR A 80 -4.07 4.38 19.97
C THR A 80 -4.86 3.23 20.60
N GLY A 81 -4.83 2.06 19.96
CA GLY A 81 -5.61 0.89 20.34
C GLY A 81 -6.96 0.81 19.62
N GLY A 82 -7.48 -0.40 19.54
CA GLY A 82 -8.74 -0.72 18.87
C GLY A 82 -8.64 -0.94 17.37
N ASP A 83 -9.69 -1.51 16.83
CA ASP A 83 -9.77 -1.89 15.42
C ASP A 83 -9.92 -0.67 14.50
N SER A 84 -9.18 -0.65 13.40
CA SER A 84 -9.42 0.29 12.31
C SER A 84 -10.81 0.05 11.69
N ARG A 85 -11.54 1.10 11.33
CA ARG A 85 -12.83 0.98 10.63
C ARG A 85 -12.70 0.46 9.20
N LEU A 86 -11.52 0.56 8.59
CA LEU A 86 -11.28 0.22 7.19
C LEU A 86 -10.63 -1.18 7.02
N GLN A 87 -11.10 -2.17 7.78
CA GLN A 87 -10.61 -3.56 7.70
C GLN A 87 -10.72 -4.16 6.30
N SER A 88 -11.74 -3.76 5.54
CA SER A 88 -11.98 -4.27 4.18
C SER A 88 -10.86 -3.90 3.20
N LEU A 89 -10.13 -2.79 3.43
CA LEU A 89 -9.02 -2.37 2.58
C LEU A 89 -7.78 -3.27 2.72
N CYS A 90 -7.68 -4.00 3.83
CA CYS A 90 -6.54 -4.85 4.15
C CYS A 90 -6.66 -6.23 3.49
N TYR A 91 -5.60 -6.63 2.78
CA TYR A 91 -5.39 -8.02 2.38
C TYR A 91 -4.60 -8.79 3.43
N ALA A 92 -3.50 -8.23 3.94
CA ALA A 92 -2.68 -8.82 5.00
C ALA A 92 -2.02 -7.72 5.83
N VAL A 93 -1.96 -7.89 7.15
CA VAL A 93 -1.30 -6.95 8.06
C VAL A 93 0.18 -7.27 8.13
N VAL A 94 1.03 -6.27 7.95
CA VAL A 94 2.49 -6.39 8.12
C VAL A 94 2.81 -6.41 9.61
N ASP A 95 3.64 -7.37 10.04
CA ASP A 95 4.07 -7.50 11.43
C ASP A 95 5.30 -6.60 11.71
N LEU A 96 5.07 -5.30 11.63
CA LEU A 96 6.04 -4.26 11.93
C LEU A 96 5.35 -3.19 12.78
N PRO A 97 5.48 -3.23 14.11
CA PRO A 97 4.78 -2.31 15.02
C PRO A 97 5.12 -0.85 14.72
N LEU A 98 4.11 0.02 14.77
CA LEU A 98 4.29 1.46 14.60
C LEU A 98 5.14 2.05 15.73
N LEU A 99 5.93 3.08 15.40
CA LEU A 99 6.80 3.76 16.38
C LEU A 99 6.08 4.89 17.12
N SER A 100 5.05 5.48 16.49
CA SER A 100 4.30 6.60 17.10
C SER A 100 2.95 6.82 16.43
N ASN A 101 2.08 7.60 17.09
CA ASN A 101 0.80 8.03 16.48
C ASN A 101 0.99 9.02 15.31
N ALA A 102 2.18 9.55 15.11
CA ALA A 102 2.52 10.38 13.95
C ALA A 102 2.93 9.56 12.72
N GLU A 103 3.13 8.24 12.86
CA GLU A 103 3.52 7.38 11.74
C GLU A 103 2.31 7.09 10.84
N GLN A 104 2.10 7.96 9.84
CA GLN A 104 0.97 7.90 8.92
C GLN A 104 1.42 7.39 7.53
N CYS A 105 0.65 7.68 6.48
CA CYS A 105 0.87 7.10 5.15
C CYS A 105 2.25 7.41 4.54
N ALA A 106 2.68 8.69 4.55
CA ALA A 106 4.00 9.08 4.04
C ALA A 106 5.14 8.54 4.92
N ASP A 107 4.91 8.54 6.24
CA ASP A 107 5.90 8.10 7.23
C ASP A 107 6.19 6.60 7.10
N VAL A 108 5.18 5.80 6.77
CA VAL A 108 5.35 4.38 6.47
C VAL A 108 6.27 4.18 5.25
N CYS A 109 6.11 4.96 4.18
CA CYS A 109 6.99 4.87 3.01
C CYS A 109 8.44 5.23 3.38
N MET A 110 8.63 6.32 4.13
CA MET A 110 9.96 6.73 4.63
C MET A 110 10.54 5.69 5.58
N ARG A 111 9.72 5.12 6.46
CA ARG A 111 10.17 4.08 7.38
C ARG A 111 10.65 2.83 6.66
N LEU A 112 9.90 2.28 5.72
CA LEU A 112 10.30 1.07 5.00
C LEU A 112 11.64 1.28 4.27
N ARG A 113 11.86 2.46 3.67
CA ARG A 113 13.16 2.80 3.08
C ARG A 113 14.26 2.90 4.14
N ALA A 114 14.00 3.55 5.25
CA ALA A 114 14.96 3.70 6.35
C ALA A 114 15.31 2.37 7.01
N GLU A 115 14.35 1.49 7.25
CA GLU A 115 14.58 0.14 7.83
C GLU A 115 15.49 -0.71 6.93
N TYR A 116 15.28 -0.66 5.60
CA TYR A 116 16.18 -1.32 4.66
C TYR A 116 17.61 -0.78 4.77
N LEU A 117 17.78 0.53 4.67
CA LEU A 117 19.10 1.17 4.76
C LEU A 117 19.77 0.91 6.12
N TYR A 118 19.01 0.91 7.19
CA TYR A 118 19.49 0.59 8.52
C TYR A 118 19.93 -0.89 8.63
N SER A 119 19.12 -1.83 8.15
CA SER A 119 19.42 -3.27 8.22
C SER A 119 20.64 -3.66 7.39
N THR A 120 20.98 -2.87 6.38
CA THR A 120 22.16 -3.09 5.51
C THR A 120 23.36 -2.22 5.90
N GLY A 121 23.31 -1.52 7.05
CA GLY A 121 24.41 -0.68 7.53
C GLY A 121 24.65 0.60 6.74
N GLN A 122 23.73 0.98 5.85
CA GLN A 122 23.83 2.15 4.99
C GLN A 122 23.38 3.44 5.72
N TYR A 123 23.78 3.63 6.96
CA TYR A 123 23.30 4.69 7.87
C TYR A 123 23.39 6.09 7.28
N ARG A 124 24.48 6.40 6.54
CA ARG A 124 24.69 7.72 5.93
C ARG A 124 23.70 8.06 4.81
N ARG A 125 23.03 7.05 4.24
CA ARG A 125 22.00 7.22 3.22
C ARG A 125 20.61 7.49 3.81
N ILE A 126 20.42 7.30 5.11
CA ILE A 126 19.15 7.57 5.77
C ILE A 126 19.00 9.07 5.95
N ARG A 127 18.17 9.67 5.11
CA ARG A 127 17.87 11.09 5.13
C ARG A 127 16.50 11.35 4.55
N PHE A 128 15.80 12.38 5.03
CA PHE A 128 14.49 12.83 4.52
C PHE A 128 14.38 14.34 4.66
N GLN A 129 13.56 14.98 3.81
CA GLN A 129 13.29 16.40 3.90
C GLN A 129 12.07 16.71 4.75
N ASP A 130 12.14 17.78 5.54
CA ASP A 130 10.98 18.38 6.20
C ASP A 130 10.11 19.17 5.20
N VAL A 131 8.97 19.70 5.66
CA VAL A 131 8.04 20.48 4.83
C VAL A 131 8.66 21.78 4.28
N ASN A 132 9.78 22.27 4.85
CA ASN A 132 10.52 23.45 4.42
C ASN A 132 11.66 23.10 3.43
N GLY A 133 11.88 21.81 3.14
CA GLY A 133 12.94 21.34 2.26
C GLY A 133 14.31 21.17 2.97
N LYS A 134 14.35 21.28 4.31
CA LYS A 134 15.57 21.03 5.07
C LYS A 134 15.80 19.51 5.18
N THR A 135 16.99 19.05 4.76
CA THR A 135 17.37 17.65 4.87
C THR A 135 17.77 17.29 6.30
N MET A 136 17.14 16.28 6.83
CA MET A 136 17.44 15.67 8.13
C MET A 136 18.23 14.39 7.91
N HIS A 137 19.48 14.34 8.39
CA HIS A 137 20.36 13.18 8.27
C HIS A 137 20.32 12.33 9.54
N TYR A 138 20.34 11.01 9.38
CA TYR A 138 20.56 10.10 10.49
C TYR A 138 22.06 10.00 10.80
N GLY A 139 22.44 10.26 12.05
CA GLY A 139 23.83 10.22 12.54
C GLY A 139 24.10 9.19 13.64
N GLY A 140 23.11 8.33 13.97
CA GLY A 140 23.19 7.46 15.15
C GLY A 140 23.89 6.11 14.94
N GLY A 141 24.43 5.82 13.76
CA GLY A 141 25.09 4.55 13.43
C GLY A 141 24.19 3.33 13.72
N ALA A 142 24.73 2.27 14.34
CA ALA A 142 24.00 1.03 14.63
C ALA A 142 23.02 1.11 15.83
N SER A 143 22.82 2.27 16.44
CA SER A 143 21.93 2.42 17.61
C SER A 143 20.47 2.40 17.21
N ARG A 144 19.76 1.30 17.48
CA ARG A 144 18.31 1.17 17.24
C ARG A 144 17.50 2.25 17.93
N LYS A 145 17.81 2.59 19.18
CA LYS A 145 17.15 3.66 19.93
C LYS A 145 17.33 5.04 19.27
N ALA A 146 18.53 5.33 18.76
CA ALA A 146 18.78 6.57 18.04
C ALA A 146 18.05 6.60 16.71
N PHE A 147 17.98 5.48 15.98
CA PHE A 147 17.25 5.34 14.72
C PHE A 147 15.75 5.59 14.90
N GLU A 148 15.12 4.95 15.88
CA GLU A 148 13.69 5.17 16.14
C GLU A 148 13.39 6.60 16.60
N ARG A 149 14.25 7.22 17.40
CA ARG A 149 14.12 8.63 17.79
C ARG A 149 14.22 9.54 16.56
N TYR A 150 15.16 9.27 15.66
CA TYR A 150 15.29 10.01 14.40
C TYR A 150 14.01 9.91 13.57
N LEU A 151 13.45 8.71 13.38
CA LEU A 151 12.21 8.51 12.65
C LEU A 151 11.03 9.26 13.26
N ARG A 152 10.87 9.20 14.60
CA ARG A 152 9.82 9.97 15.29
C ARG A 152 9.95 11.48 15.05
N ASN A 153 11.17 12.00 14.97
CA ASN A 153 11.40 13.41 14.64
C ASN A 153 11.02 13.70 13.17
N VAL A 154 11.36 12.79 12.24
CA VAL A 154 10.95 12.90 10.82
C VAL A 154 9.43 12.97 10.70
N TYR A 155 8.70 12.08 11.37
CA TYR A 155 7.24 12.02 11.32
C TYR A 155 6.55 13.29 11.86
N GLY A 156 7.21 14.05 12.72
CA GLY A 156 6.70 15.32 13.24
C GLY A 156 6.80 16.50 12.28
N VAL A 157 7.64 16.41 11.24
CA VAL A 157 7.99 17.56 10.38
C VAL A 157 7.99 17.26 8.88
N ALA A 158 7.95 16.00 8.47
CA ALA A 158 7.77 15.57 7.08
C ALA A 158 6.28 15.34 6.78
N SER A 159 5.95 15.17 5.51
CA SER A 159 4.58 14.90 5.07
C SER A 159 4.54 14.38 3.64
N THR A 160 3.35 14.09 3.10
CA THR A 160 3.17 13.80 1.67
C THR A 160 3.67 14.95 0.78
N PHE A 161 3.65 16.19 1.27
CA PHE A 161 4.16 17.35 0.53
C PHE A 161 5.68 17.30 0.39
N SER A 162 6.42 17.11 1.49
CA SER A 162 7.89 16.99 1.43
C SER A 162 8.31 15.76 0.64
N LEU A 163 7.67 14.60 0.89
CA LEU A 163 7.98 13.36 0.19
C LEU A 163 7.77 13.48 -1.33
N SER A 164 6.68 14.11 -1.79
CA SER A 164 6.41 14.28 -3.21
C SER A 164 7.40 15.20 -3.93
N ARG A 165 8.09 16.10 -3.19
CA ARG A 165 9.10 17.02 -3.72
C ARG A 165 10.50 16.44 -3.65
N GLU A 166 10.79 15.66 -2.62
CA GLU A 166 12.09 15.02 -2.42
C GLU A 166 12.34 13.90 -3.42
N LEU A 167 11.32 13.11 -3.73
CA LEU A 167 11.43 11.94 -4.59
C LEU A 167 11.36 12.31 -6.07
N GLU A 168 12.16 11.63 -6.88
CA GLU A 168 12.17 11.81 -8.33
C GLU A 168 10.95 11.14 -8.99
N GLN A 169 10.43 11.75 -10.06
CA GLN A 169 9.31 11.19 -10.80
C GLN A 169 9.75 9.96 -11.59
N ARG A 170 8.93 8.90 -11.55
CA ARG A 170 9.11 7.70 -12.37
C ARG A 170 7.92 7.53 -13.32
N ARG A 171 8.19 7.05 -14.54
CA ARG A 171 7.11 6.70 -15.48
C ARG A 171 6.49 5.37 -15.06
N LEU A 172 5.19 5.17 -15.30
CA LEU A 172 4.49 3.91 -14.96
C LEU A 172 5.17 2.68 -15.55
N LYS A 173 5.61 2.76 -16.81
CA LYS A 173 6.32 1.65 -17.47
C LYS A 173 7.63 1.24 -16.81
N ASP A 174 8.24 2.13 -16.05
CA ASP A 174 9.51 1.88 -15.35
C ASP A 174 9.29 1.52 -13.86
N MET A 175 8.03 1.31 -13.43
CA MET A 175 7.67 0.96 -12.06
C MET A 175 8.45 -0.23 -11.51
N GLN A 176 8.92 -0.11 -10.26
CA GLN A 176 9.73 -1.10 -9.57
C GLN A 176 9.31 -1.25 -8.10
N PRO A 177 9.69 -2.34 -7.42
CA PRO A 177 9.56 -2.44 -5.97
C PRO A 177 10.31 -1.29 -5.27
N GLY A 178 9.67 -0.64 -4.32
CA GLY A 178 10.20 0.52 -3.60
C GLY A 178 9.73 1.86 -4.13
N ASP A 179 9.06 1.90 -5.29
CA ASP A 179 8.41 3.12 -5.77
C ASP A 179 7.23 3.51 -4.88
N VAL A 180 6.87 4.79 -4.91
CA VAL A 180 5.82 5.36 -4.07
C VAL A 180 4.83 6.14 -4.92
N PHE A 181 3.56 5.80 -4.86
CA PHE A 181 2.52 6.73 -5.30
C PHE A 181 2.28 7.75 -4.20
N VAL A 182 2.48 9.03 -4.50
CA VAL A 182 2.30 10.10 -3.53
C VAL A 182 1.74 11.36 -4.16
N TYR A 183 0.66 11.88 -3.53
CA TYR A 183 0.16 13.21 -3.83
C TYR A 183 0.04 14.04 -2.54
N PRO A 184 0.40 15.34 -2.59
CA PRO A 184 0.24 16.24 -1.45
C PRO A 184 -1.23 16.61 -1.23
N ALA A 185 -1.54 17.16 -0.06
CA ALA A 185 -2.85 17.79 0.20
C ALA A 185 -3.13 18.87 -0.86
N ARG A 186 -4.36 18.90 -1.38
CA ARG A 186 -4.76 19.83 -2.44
C ARG A 186 -5.78 20.85 -1.92
N ASN A 187 -5.33 22.09 -1.72
CA ASN A 187 -6.19 23.28 -1.45
C ASN A 187 -7.28 23.07 -0.39
N GLY A 188 -6.95 22.41 0.73
CA GLY A 188 -7.89 22.16 1.83
C GLY A 188 -9.05 21.21 1.52
N LYS A 189 -9.15 20.71 0.28
CA LYS A 189 -10.26 19.85 -0.15
C LYS A 189 -9.97 18.35 -0.04
N ARG A 190 -8.71 17.96 0.07
CA ARG A 190 -8.29 16.55 0.14
C ARG A 190 -6.97 16.43 0.89
N TYR A 191 -6.94 15.53 1.86
CA TYR A 191 -5.69 15.11 2.49
C TYR A 191 -4.75 14.50 1.46
N GLY A 192 -3.44 14.70 1.62
CA GLY A 192 -2.45 13.97 0.85
C GLY A 192 -2.46 12.49 1.21
N HIS A 193 -1.97 11.64 0.30
CA HIS A 193 -1.82 10.22 0.59
C HIS A 193 -0.59 9.64 -0.11
N ALA A 194 0.01 8.61 0.50
CA ALA A 194 1.14 7.89 -0.04
C ALA A 194 0.97 6.38 0.18
N VAL A 195 1.36 5.58 -0.83
CA VAL A 195 1.38 4.12 -0.76
C VAL A 195 2.67 3.60 -1.39
N MET A 196 3.24 2.55 -0.82
CA MET A 196 4.47 1.91 -1.29
C MET A 196 4.17 0.77 -2.25
N VAL A 197 4.84 0.72 -3.39
CA VAL A 197 4.91 -0.47 -4.26
C VAL A 197 5.87 -1.46 -3.60
N VAL A 198 5.35 -2.52 -2.99
CA VAL A 198 6.16 -3.48 -2.23
C VAL A 198 6.61 -4.69 -3.05
N ASP A 199 5.98 -4.93 -4.18
CA ASP A 199 6.37 -5.98 -5.12
C ASP A 199 5.90 -5.65 -6.54
N VAL A 200 6.63 -6.13 -7.56
CA VAL A 200 6.28 -6.01 -8.97
C VAL A 200 6.59 -7.32 -9.68
N ALA A 201 5.67 -7.76 -10.54
CA ALA A 201 5.83 -8.91 -11.40
C ALA A 201 5.48 -8.53 -12.85
N VAL A 202 6.12 -9.20 -13.82
CA VAL A 202 5.99 -8.92 -15.25
C VAL A 202 5.60 -10.20 -15.99
N SER A 203 4.65 -10.10 -16.90
CA SER A 203 4.28 -11.19 -17.81
C SER A 203 5.25 -11.30 -18.98
N LYS A 204 5.20 -12.42 -19.71
CA LYS A 204 5.98 -12.61 -20.96
C LYS A 204 5.69 -11.53 -22.03
N SER A 205 4.52 -10.89 -21.99
CA SER A 205 4.16 -9.79 -22.88
C SER A 205 4.57 -8.39 -22.36
N GLY A 206 5.32 -8.32 -21.26
CA GLY A 206 5.77 -7.06 -20.64
C GLY A 206 4.76 -6.40 -19.71
N LYS A 207 3.51 -6.89 -19.61
CA LYS A 207 2.50 -6.31 -18.70
C LYS A 207 2.91 -6.49 -17.26
N LYS A 208 2.76 -5.42 -16.45
CA LYS A 208 3.10 -5.43 -15.03
C LYS A 208 1.90 -5.66 -14.12
N ALA A 209 2.17 -6.35 -13.02
CA ALA A 209 1.31 -6.42 -11.84
C ALA A 209 2.11 -6.00 -10.63
N PHE A 210 1.46 -5.40 -9.61
CA PHE A 210 2.16 -4.89 -8.45
C PHE A 210 1.34 -5.03 -7.18
N LEU A 211 2.02 -5.14 -6.04
CA LEU A 211 1.45 -5.10 -4.69
C LEU A 211 1.70 -3.73 -4.06
N LEU A 212 0.72 -3.27 -3.28
CA LEU A 212 0.81 -2.03 -2.53
C LEU A 212 0.72 -2.31 -1.03
N ALA A 213 1.50 -1.54 -0.24
CA ALA A 213 1.31 -1.45 1.20
C ALA A 213 1.16 0.00 1.63
N GLU A 214 0.36 0.23 2.67
CA GLU A 214 0.10 1.54 3.25
C GLU A 214 0.03 1.52 4.76
N GLY A 215 0.32 2.66 5.39
CA GLY A 215 -0.29 3.12 6.62
C GLY A 215 -1.37 4.15 6.29
N ASN A 216 -1.97 4.80 7.29
CA ASN A 216 -3.01 5.78 7.00
C ASN A 216 -3.18 6.79 8.15
N THR A 217 -4.11 7.75 7.99
CA THR A 217 -4.55 8.67 9.03
C THR A 217 -5.95 8.26 9.51
N PRO A 218 -6.17 8.03 10.82
CA PRO A 218 -5.18 8.00 11.90
C PRO A 218 -4.18 6.86 11.74
N ALA A 219 -3.02 6.98 12.43
CA ALA A 219 -1.94 5.97 12.38
C ALA A 219 -2.47 4.57 12.73
N ARG A 220 -2.18 3.63 11.86
CA ARG A 220 -2.64 2.23 11.96
C ARG A 220 -1.62 1.26 11.37
N ASP A 221 -1.72 -0.01 11.73
CA ASP A 221 -0.87 -1.07 11.22
C ASP A 221 -0.64 -0.95 9.71
N ILE A 222 0.62 -1.11 9.32
CA ILE A 222 1.01 -1.24 7.92
C ILE A 222 0.32 -2.48 7.34
N HIS A 223 -0.25 -2.37 6.17
CA HIS A 223 -0.93 -3.50 5.56
C HIS A 223 -0.81 -3.52 4.04
N VAL A 224 -0.76 -4.73 3.48
CA VAL A 224 -0.91 -4.96 2.04
C VAL A 224 -2.34 -4.63 1.65
N MET A 225 -2.48 -3.81 0.62
CA MET A 225 -3.78 -3.32 0.17
C MET A 225 -4.55 -4.38 -0.61
N ARG A 226 -5.87 -4.39 -0.44
CA ARG A 226 -6.77 -5.21 -1.23
C ARG A 226 -7.13 -4.50 -2.54
N ASN A 227 -7.09 -5.22 -3.65
CA ASN A 227 -7.57 -4.70 -4.93
C ASN A 227 -9.07 -4.93 -5.06
N PHE A 228 -9.88 -3.89 -4.84
CA PHE A 228 -11.34 -3.97 -5.02
C PHE A 228 -11.77 -3.88 -6.46
N MET A 229 -10.99 -3.20 -7.31
CA MET A 229 -11.32 -3.02 -8.73
C MET A 229 -11.21 -4.34 -9.49
N ASN A 230 -10.37 -5.26 -9.01
CA ASN A 230 -10.24 -6.60 -9.56
C ASN A 230 -10.12 -7.66 -8.45
N PRO A 231 -11.24 -8.09 -7.84
CA PRO A 231 -11.21 -9.05 -6.71
C PRO A 231 -10.59 -10.41 -7.06
N LEU A 232 -10.67 -10.82 -8.34
CA LEU A 232 -10.10 -12.09 -8.80
C LEU A 232 -8.57 -12.07 -8.87
N ARG A 233 -7.96 -10.90 -8.98
CA ARG A 233 -6.52 -10.69 -9.00
C ARG A 233 -5.97 -10.16 -7.67
N SER A 234 -6.86 -9.79 -6.74
CA SER A 234 -6.47 -9.23 -5.44
C SER A 234 -5.55 -10.19 -4.67
N PRO A 235 -4.45 -9.69 -4.07
CA PRO A 235 -4.12 -8.27 -3.85
C PRO A 235 -3.36 -7.58 -4.99
N TRP A 236 -3.05 -8.28 -6.07
CA TRP A 236 -2.30 -7.71 -7.19
C TRP A 236 -3.13 -6.71 -7.98
N PHE A 237 -2.55 -5.54 -8.23
CA PHE A 237 -3.05 -4.54 -9.15
C PHE A 237 -2.42 -4.76 -10.52
N MET A 238 -3.20 -4.62 -11.58
CA MET A 238 -2.72 -4.72 -12.96
C MET A 238 -2.40 -3.32 -13.47
N LEU A 239 -1.17 -3.09 -13.94
CA LEU A 239 -0.75 -1.81 -14.45
C LEU A 239 -1.25 -1.59 -15.88
N ASP A 240 -1.92 -0.48 -16.09
CA ASP A 240 -2.09 0.14 -17.39
C ASP A 240 -1.01 1.21 -17.53
N GLU A 241 0.01 0.96 -18.35
CA GLU A 241 1.18 1.82 -18.50
C GLU A 241 0.88 3.14 -19.23
N ASP A 242 -0.22 3.17 -19.99
CA ASP A 242 -0.67 4.32 -20.77
C ASP A 242 -1.75 5.14 -20.05
N ALA A 243 -2.16 4.73 -18.87
CA ALA A 243 -3.16 5.44 -18.09
C ALA A 243 -2.66 6.78 -17.57
N ASP A 244 -3.42 7.85 -17.73
CA ASP A 244 -3.18 9.14 -17.08
C ASP A 244 -3.52 9.12 -15.59
N ASN A 245 -4.50 8.31 -15.21
CA ASN A 245 -5.02 8.20 -13.85
C ASN A 245 -5.21 6.72 -13.46
N LEU A 246 -4.87 6.41 -12.22
CA LEU A 246 -5.01 5.08 -11.64
C LEU A 246 -5.97 5.12 -10.44
N ILE A 247 -6.84 4.11 -10.37
CA ILE A 247 -7.67 3.87 -9.18
C ILE A 247 -7.05 2.71 -8.42
N LEU A 248 -6.38 3.03 -7.31
CA LEU A 248 -5.69 2.07 -6.46
C LEU A 248 -6.53 1.86 -5.20
N SER A 249 -7.35 0.82 -5.20
CA SER A 249 -8.36 0.54 -4.18
C SER A 249 -9.40 1.68 -4.10
N VAL A 250 -9.30 2.57 -3.11
CA VAL A 250 -10.19 3.74 -2.92
C VAL A 250 -9.50 5.08 -3.22
N PHE A 251 -8.24 5.03 -3.63
CA PHE A 251 -7.43 6.22 -3.90
C PHE A 251 -7.25 6.44 -5.40
N HIS A 252 -7.19 7.72 -5.79
CA HIS A 252 -6.99 8.15 -7.17
C HIS A 252 -5.64 8.83 -7.29
N TYR A 253 -4.77 8.29 -8.13
CA TYR A 253 -3.46 8.84 -8.44
C TYR A 253 -3.38 9.21 -9.92
N LYS A 254 -2.56 10.24 -10.22
CA LYS A 254 -2.13 10.51 -11.58
C LYS A 254 -0.90 9.65 -11.90
N ALA A 255 -0.67 9.31 -13.17
CA ALA A 255 0.55 8.66 -13.61
C ALA A 255 1.82 9.43 -13.16
N THR A 256 1.74 10.76 -13.16
CA THR A 256 2.82 11.66 -12.73
C THR A 256 3.05 11.69 -11.22
N GLU A 257 2.29 10.96 -10.41
CA GLU A 257 2.43 10.87 -8.94
C GLU A 257 3.21 9.64 -8.50
N LEU A 258 3.70 8.81 -9.44
CA LEU A 258 4.67 7.76 -9.14
C LEU A 258 6.05 8.38 -8.95
N ARG A 259 6.71 8.02 -7.84
CA ARG A 259 8.01 8.55 -7.39
C ARG A 259 8.94 7.40 -6.99
N HIS A 260 10.25 7.68 -6.93
CA HIS A 260 11.25 6.74 -6.40
C HIS A 260 12.27 7.44 -5.49
N PHE A 261 12.85 6.66 -4.56
CA PHE A 261 13.87 7.10 -3.62
C PHE A 261 15.25 7.24 -4.24
#